data_e03c36d8fe5349e462e3fc3b09b161ef
#
_entry.id   e03c36d8fe5349e462e3fc3b09b161ef
#
_cell.length_a   1.000
_cell.length_b   1.000
_cell.length_c   1.000
_cell.angle_alpha   90.00
_cell.angle_beta   90.00
_cell.angle_gamma   90.00
#
_symmetry.space_group_name_H-M   'P 1'
#
loop_
_entity.id
_entity.type
_entity.pdbx_description
1 polymer ?
#
loop_
_entity_poly.entity_id
_entity_poly.type
_entity_poly.pdbx_seq_one_letter_code
_entity_poly.pdbx_strand_id
1 'polypeptide(L)'
;SVECKNYKDIKFEHVLLGNKSCDILKFWEQASKDAKRAKKVPILCMRYNSMPANEFFFVVDYKLGSIIAQYITKSMYIQVPGNTLMVFMASEVLKVPYKMIHKQAKLIVKNS
;
A
#
# COMPACT_ATOMS: atom_id res chain seq x y z
N SER A 1 -5.34 -6.01 7.34
CA SER A 1 -5.08 -4.92 8.28
C SER A 1 -4.85 -3.62 7.52
N VAL A 2 -5.58 -2.57 7.85
CA VAL A 2 -5.53 -1.29 7.18
C VAL A 2 -5.06 -0.21 8.14
N GLU A 3 -3.99 0.51 7.76
CA GLU A 3 -3.51 1.70 8.45
C GLU A 3 -3.79 2.92 7.57
N CYS A 4 -4.36 3.96 8.16
CA CYS A 4 -4.66 5.20 7.44
C CYS A 4 -3.86 6.34 8.02
N LYS A 5 -3.15 7.06 7.17
CA LYS A 5 -2.32 8.20 7.55
C LYS A 5 -2.66 9.41 6.70
N ASN A 6 -2.71 10.57 7.34
CA ASN A 6 -2.98 11.85 6.70
C ASN A 6 -1.78 12.78 6.88
N TYR A 7 -1.34 13.41 5.80
CA TYR A 7 -0.14 14.24 5.79
C TYR A 7 -0.43 15.61 5.22
N LYS A 8 0.42 16.59 5.60
CA LYS A 8 0.43 17.86 4.92
C LYS A 8 0.89 17.69 3.48
N ASP A 9 1.88 16.81 3.26
CA ASP A 9 2.49 16.56 1.96
C ASP A 9 3.08 15.15 1.97
N ILE A 10 3.12 14.50 0.79
CA ILE A 10 3.75 13.18 0.64
C ILE A 10 4.89 13.33 -0.36
N LYS A 11 6.12 13.09 0.10
CA LYS A 11 7.32 13.27 -0.71
C LYS A 11 7.93 11.90 -1.06
N PHE A 12 7.50 11.35 -2.18
CA PHE A 12 8.02 10.08 -2.67
C PHE A 12 9.51 10.14 -3.01
N GLU A 13 10.03 11.33 -3.35
CA GLU A 13 11.46 11.51 -3.63
C GLU A 13 12.35 11.19 -2.44
N HIS A 14 11.86 11.24 -1.22
CA HIS A 14 12.62 10.86 -0.03
C HIS A 14 13.00 9.38 -0.05
N VAL A 15 12.18 8.54 -0.67
CA VAL A 15 12.49 7.11 -0.84
C VAL A 15 13.72 6.96 -1.72
N LEU A 16 13.74 7.68 -2.85
CA LEU A 16 14.83 7.59 -3.82
C LEU A 16 16.14 8.18 -3.29
N LEU A 17 16.03 9.20 -2.46
CA LEU A 17 17.19 9.83 -1.84
C LEU A 17 17.78 9.02 -0.69
N GLY A 18 17.11 7.94 -0.30
CA GLY A 18 17.57 7.11 0.81
C GLY A 18 17.46 7.78 2.17
N ASN A 19 16.51 8.70 2.32
CA ASN A 19 16.32 9.43 3.56
C ASN A 19 15.80 8.49 4.65
N LYS A 20 16.54 8.37 5.76
CA LYS A 20 16.17 7.50 6.90
C LYS A 20 14.88 7.93 7.58
N SER A 21 14.46 9.19 7.40
CA SER A 21 13.19 9.70 7.93
C SER A 21 12.05 9.57 6.94
N CYS A 22 12.18 8.73 5.91
CA CYS A 22 11.13 8.51 4.93
C CYS A 22 9.90 7.91 5.59
N ASP A 23 8.82 8.68 5.65
CA ASP A 23 7.60 8.31 6.37
C ASP A 23 6.91 7.10 5.77
N ILE A 24 6.93 6.96 4.44
CA ILE A 24 6.29 5.83 3.75
C ILE A 24 6.86 4.50 4.23
N LEU A 25 8.20 4.38 4.25
CA LEU A 25 8.86 3.14 4.65
C LEU A 25 8.64 2.85 6.12
N LYS A 26 8.70 3.89 6.95
CA LYS A 26 8.50 3.78 8.40
C LYS A 26 7.09 3.28 8.73
N PHE A 27 6.06 3.86 8.10
CA PHE A 27 4.68 3.46 8.33
C PHE A 27 4.36 2.10 7.70
N TRP A 28 4.97 1.79 6.57
CA TRP A 28 4.83 0.46 5.98
C TRP A 28 5.38 -0.61 6.91
N GLU A 29 6.54 -0.37 7.50
CA GLU A 29 7.16 -1.28 8.43
C GLU A 29 6.26 -1.54 9.64
N GLN A 30 5.67 -0.48 10.20
CA GLN A 30 4.74 -0.61 11.31
C GLN A 30 3.48 -1.38 10.91
N ALA A 31 2.88 -1.04 9.78
CA ALA A 31 1.69 -1.71 9.26
C ALA A 31 1.97 -3.20 9.03
N SER A 32 3.16 -3.54 8.53
CA SER A 32 3.57 -4.92 8.29
C SER A 32 3.69 -5.71 9.58
N LYS A 33 4.26 -5.11 10.62
CA LYS A 33 4.37 -5.75 11.95
C LYS A 33 3.00 -6.02 12.55
N ASP A 34 2.11 -5.05 12.48
CA ASP A 34 0.76 -5.18 13.03
C ASP A 34 -0.04 -6.23 12.26
N ALA A 35 0.06 -6.23 10.94
CA ALA A 35 -0.63 -7.21 10.10
C ALA A 35 -0.12 -8.63 10.35
N LYS A 36 1.18 -8.82 10.48
CA LYS A 36 1.77 -10.11 10.78
C LYS A 36 1.27 -10.65 12.11
N ARG A 37 1.20 -9.78 13.12
CA ARG A 37 0.68 -10.13 14.44
C ARG A 37 -0.79 -10.57 14.37
N ALA A 38 -1.58 -9.91 13.52
CA ALA A 38 -3.00 -10.21 13.31
C ALA A 38 -3.24 -11.32 12.27
N LYS A 39 -2.19 -11.85 11.65
CA LYS A 39 -2.26 -12.84 10.55
C LYS A 39 -3.08 -12.31 9.38
N LYS A 40 -2.79 -11.08 8.96
CA LYS A 40 -3.46 -10.39 7.85
C LYS A 40 -2.43 -9.77 6.91
N VAL A 41 -2.90 -9.36 5.73
CA VAL A 41 -2.07 -8.63 4.77
C VAL A 41 -2.09 -7.14 5.12
N PRO A 42 -0.93 -6.47 5.17
CA PRO A 42 -0.89 -5.04 5.47
C PRO A 42 -1.37 -4.21 4.27
N ILE A 43 -2.14 -3.16 4.58
CA ILE A 43 -2.57 -2.16 3.61
C ILE A 43 -2.34 -0.80 4.26
N LEU A 44 -1.60 0.06 3.58
CA LEU A 44 -1.36 1.41 4.04
C LEU A 44 -2.11 2.38 3.15
N CYS A 45 -2.99 3.17 3.73
CA CYS A 45 -3.71 4.24 3.05
C CYS A 45 -3.08 5.57 3.42
N MET A 46 -2.68 6.35 2.43
CA MET A 46 -2.01 7.62 2.65
C MET A 46 -2.70 8.72 1.86
N ARG A 47 -2.89 9.87 2.49
CA ARG A 47 -3.44 11.02 1.79
C ARG A 47 -2.74 12.30 2.26
N TYR A 48 -2.62 13.27 1.36
CA TYR A 48 -2.13 14.60 1.72
C TYR A 48 -3.29 15.60 1.70
N ASN A 49 -3.13 16.74 2.39
CA ASN A 49 -4.22 17.67 2.69
C ASN A 49 -4.97 18.20 1.47
N SER A 50 -4.31 18.40 0.34
CA SER A 50 -4.91 18.96 -0.86
C SER A 50 -5.38 17.92 -1.88
N MET A 51 -5.36 16.63 -1.54
CA MET A 51 -5.93 15.60 -2.41
C MET A 51 -7.44 15.79 -2.57
N PRO A 52 -8.02 15.38 -3.72
CA PRO A 52 -9.48 15.35 -3.88
C PRO A 52 -10.14 14.59 -2.71
N ALA A 53 -11.32 15.05 -2.29
CA ALA A 53 -11.97 14.61 -1.05
C ALA A 53 -12.13 13.09 -0.91
N ASN A 54 -12.37 12.39 -2.02
CA ASN A 54 -12.63 10.94 -2.02
C ASN A 54 -11.43 10.13 -2.50
N GLU A 55 -10.25 10.72 -2.52
CA GLU A 55 -9.07 10.05 -3.04
C GLU A 55 -8.01 9.84 -1.96
N PHE A 56 -7.27 8.74 -2.09
CA PHE A 56 -6.09 8.48 -1.27
C PHE A 56 -5.17 7.50 -2.01
N PHE A 57 -3.92 7.41 -1.56
CA PHE A 57 -2.99 6.41 -2.06
C PHE A 57 -3.18 5.10 -1.29
N PHE A 58 -3.26 4.01 -2.03
CA PHE A 58 -3.41 2.66 -1.50
C PHE A 58 -2.08 1.93 -1.72
N VAL A 59 -1.39 1.59 -0.64
CA VAL A 59 -0.06 0.99 -0.69
C VAL A 59 -0.12 -0.45 -0.20
N VAL A 60 0.36 -1.36 -1.02
CA VAL A 60 0.39 -2.80 -0.69
C VAL A 60 1.71 -3.40 -1.12
N ASP A 61 2.00 -4.60 -0.61
CA ASP A 61 3.14 -5.40 -1.04
C ASP A 61 2.93 -5.87 -2.49
N TYR A 62 4.01 -6.15 -3.19
CA TYR A 62 3.99 -6.63 -4.56
C TYR A 62 3.13 -7.89 -4.75
N LYS A 63 3.09 -8.79 -3.78
CA LYS A 63 2.33 -10.03 -3.89
C LYS A 63 0.83 -9.77 -4.13
N LEU A 64 0.24 -8.89 -3.34
CA LEU A 64 -1.17 -8.50 -3.53
C LEU A 64 -1.29 -7.48 -4.66
N GLY A 65 -0.35 -6.54 -4.75
CA GLY A 65 -0.38 -5.47 -5.74
C GLY A 65 -0.34 -5.96 -7.18
N SER A 66 0.44 -7.01 -7.46
CA SER A 66 0.52 -7.56 -8.82
C SER A 66 -0.82 -8.13 -9.30
N ILE A 67 -1.62 -8.64 -8.37
CA ILE A 67 -2.96 -9.16 -8.68
C ILE A 67 -3.92 -8.00 -8.93
N ILE A 68 -3.91 -7.00 -8.07
CA ILE A 68 -4.74 -5.81 -8.21
C ILE A 68 -4.41 -5.07 -9.51
N ALA A 69 -3.13 -4.99 -9.87
CA ALA A 69 -2.68 -4.27 -11.06
C ALA A 69 -3.27 -4.80 -12.36
N GLN A 70 -3.71 -6.06 -12.39
CA GLN A 70 -4.35 -6.64 -13.58
C GLN A 70 -5.70 -5.99 -13.91
N TYR A 71 -6.31 -5.31 -12.94
CA TYR A 71 -7.65 -4.72 -13.07
C TYR A 71 -7.62 -3.19 -13.18
N ILE A 72 -6.46 -2.57 -13.09
CA ILE A 72 -6.33 -1.12 -13.05
C ILE A 72 -5.36 -0.63 -14.13
N THR A 73 -5.40 0.68 -14.42
CA THR A 73 -4.63 1.27 -15.51
C THR A 73 -3.35 1.97 -15.07
N LYS A 74 -3.30 2.44 -13.82
CA LYS A 74 -2.15 3.22 -13.33
C LYS A 74 -1.68 2.69 -11.98
N SER A 75 -0.40 2.44 -11.89
CA SER A 75 0.24 2.02 -10.64
C SER A 75 1.67 2.54 -10.60
N MET A 76 2.21 2.58 -9.39
CA MET A 76 3.60 2.96 -9.17
C MET A 76 4.27 1.91 -8.31
N TYR A 77 5.53 1.60 -8.64
CA TYR A 77 6.34 0.67 -7.84
C TYR A 77 7.31 1.44 -6.97
N ILE A 78 7.50 0.97 -5.74
CA ILE A 78 8.57 1.45 -4.86
C ILE A 78 9.41 0.24 -4.50
N GLN A 79 10.63 0.20 -5.00
CA GLN A 79 11.56 -0.88 -4.73
C GLN A 79 12.66 -0.39 -3.81
N VAL A 80 12.78 -1.02 -2.65
CA VAL A 80 13.83 -0.77 -1.66
C VAL A 80 14.39 -2.12 -1.22
N PRO A 81 15.59 -2.16 -0.60
CA PRO A 81 16.13 -3.43 -0.10
C PRO A 81 15.14 -4.13 0.82
N GLY A 82 14.78 -5.36 0.46
CA GLY A 82 13.87 -6.20 1.24
C GLY A 82 12.38 -5.98 1.01
N ASN A 83 11.98 -4.97 0.23
CA ASN A 83 10.56 -4.67 -0.01
C ASN A 83 10.31 -4.17 -1.42
N THR A 84 9.23 -4.64 -2.02
CA THR A 84 8.70 -4.06 -3.25
C THR A 84 7.24 -3.72 -2.98
N LEU A 85 6.93 -2.43 -3.02
CA LEU A 85 5.60 -1.91 -2.75
C LEU A 85 4.95 -1.43 -4.03
N MET A 86 3.62 -1.49 -4.07
CA MET A 86 2.85 -0.93 -5.19
C MET A 86 1.89 0.11 -4.64
N VAL A 87 1.77 1.22 -5.35
CA VAL A 87 0.91 2.34 -4.98
C VAL A 87 -0.17 2.52 -6.03
N PHE A 88 -1.41 2.58 -5.59
CA PHE A 88 -2.58 2.78 -6.45
C PHE A 88 -3.41 3.95 -5.94
N MET A 89 -4.21 4.52 -6.82
CA MET A 89 -5.25 5.47 -6.41
C MET A 89 -6.47 4.69 -5.92
N ALA A 90 -7.11 5.17 -4.84
CA ALA A 90 -8.28 4.50 -4.27
C ALA A 90 -9.42 4.32 -5.26
N SER A 91 -9.67 5.31 -6.11
CA SER A 91 -10.70 5.23 -7.14
C SER A 91 -10.50 4.05 -8.10
N GLU A 92 -9.26 3.70 -8.39
CA GLU A 92 -8.92 2.54 -9.22
C GLU A 92 -9.16 1.24 -8.46
N VAL A 93 -8.73 1.18 -7.20
CA VAL A 93 -8.89 -0.04 -6.38
C VAL A 93 -10.35 -0.38 -6.14
N LEU A 94 -11.22 0.61 -6.00
CA LEU A 94 -12.66 0.40 -5.81
C LEU A 94 -13.33 -0.30 -6.99
N LYS A 95 -12.71 -0.29 -8.17
CA LYS A 95 -13.21 -1.00 -9.36
C LYS A 95 -12.90 -2.50 -9.31
N VAL A 96 -12.01 -2.92 -8.43
CA VAL A 96 -11.61 -4.32 -8.29
C VAL A 96 -12.62 -5.04 -7.39
N PRO A 97 -13.08 -6.25 -7.76
CA PRO A 97 -14.02 -7.00 -6.92
C PRO A 97 -13.45 -7.27 -5.54
N TYR A 98 -14.16 -6.84 -4.50
CA TYR A 98 -13.72 -7.00 -3.12
C TYR A 98 -13.46 -8.47 -2.76
N LYS A 99 -14.33 -9.38 -3.20
CA LYS A 99 -14.20 -10.80 -2.92
C LYS A 99 -12.89 -11.37 -3.46
N MET A 100 -12.44 -10.88 -4.61
CA MET A 100 -11.18 -11.32 -5.20
C MET A 100 -10.00 -10.86 -4.35
N ILE A 101 -9.99 -9.59 -3.93
CA ILE A 101 -8.92 -9.05 -3.08
C ILE A 101 -8.86 -9.83 -1.77
N HIS A 102 -10.00 -10.07 -1.15
CA HIS A 102 -10.09 -10.79 0.12
C HIS A 102 -9.58 -12.24 0.00
N LYS A 103 -9.98 -12.93 -1.06
CA LYS A 103 -9.54 -14.30 -1.34
C LYS A 103 -8.02 -14.38 -1.52
N GLN A 104 -7.46 -13.46 -2.32
CA GLN A 104 -6.02 -13.44 -2.56
C GLN A 104 -5.23 -13.06 -1.31
N ALA A 105 -5.73 -12.14 -0.51
CA ALA A 105 -5.11 -11.77 0.75
C ALA A 105 -5.03 -12.97 1.70
N LYS A 106 -6.10 -13.75 1.81
CA LYS A 106 -6.11 -14.98 2.62
C LYS A 106 -5.11 -16.01 2.13
N LEU A 107 -4.97 -16.19 0.81
CA LEU A 107 -4.01 -17.11 0.24
C LEU A 107 -2.57 -16.69 0.53
N ILE A 108 -2.28 -15.40 0.44
CA ILE A 108 -0.95 -14.86 0.75
C ILE A 108 -0.59 -15.15 2.21
N VAL A 109 -1.49 -14.90 3.13
CA VAL A 109 -1.26 -15.15 4.56
C VAL A 109 -1.07 -16.64 4.82
N LYS A 110 -1.89 -17.51 4.21
CA LYS A 110 -1.80 -18.95 4.38
C LYS A 110 -0.46 -19.52 3.90
N ASN A 111 0.10 -18.92 2.83
CA ASN A 111 1.33 -19.40 2.20
C ASN A 111 2.60 -18.70 2.73
N SER A 112 2.48 -17.83 3.69
CA SER A 112 3.63 -17.10 4.26
C SER A 112 4.21 -17.77 5.50
#